data_745ef39f8e18963868fe61faf8e5a7f8
#
_entry.id   745ef39f8e18963868fe61faf8e5a7f8
#
_cell.length_a   1.000
_cell.length_b   1.000
_cell.length_c   1.000
_cell.angle_alpha   90.00
_cell.angle_beta   90.00
_cell.angle_gamma   90.00
#
_symmetry.space_group_name_H-M   'P 1'
#
loop_
_entity.id
_entity.type
_entity.pdbx_description
1 polymer ?
#
loop_
_entity_poly.entity_id
_entity_poly.type
_entity_poly.pdbx_seq_one_letter_code
_entity_poly.pdbx_strand_id
1 'polypeptide(L)'
;TLAALSTTLLMTPIATPKDETTTFTTAFFTAISAISTCGISIVNSTTHWSAFGQAVLIFSVQMGGLGVMTFASLIALAVNHHLKATQKLLTANELGTTKLGEIKGVLTVVIATAFTIEGITFVALFPGLYKVNHGNVRHTLWESLFFAVMAYNNAGFTPDGAGLHVNNWAVGLPILVSAFCGTLGFPVLLNLMRSWRNHRPPKRWSLHTKLTLTTTFCIVLASFTWFLLMEWNNKL
;
A
#
# COMPACT_ATOMS: atom_id res chain seq x y z
N THR A 1 -11.06 -17.68 8.08
CA THR A 1 -10.59 -16.69 7.10
C THR A 1 -9.70 -15.65 7.76
N LEU A 2 -8.97 -14.83 6.99
CA LEU A 2 -8.02 -13.84 7.49
C LEU A 2 -8.67 -12.87 8.50
N ALA A 3 -9.89 -12.38 8.22
CA ALA A 3 -10.62 -11.49 9.12
C ALA A 3 -10.87 -12.11 10.50
N ALA A 4 -11.28 -13.37 10.55
CA ALA A 4 -11.48 -14.06 11.82
C ALA A 4 -10.16 -14.22 12.60
N LEU A 5 -9.07 -14.57 11.89
CA LEU A 5 -7.75 -14.69 12.49
C LEU A 5 -7.26 -13.35 13.06
N SER A 6 -7.35 -12.26 12.28
CA SER A 6 -6.94 -10.95 12.76
C SER A 6 -7.78 -10.47 13.93
N THR A 7 -9.10 -10.69 13.90
CA THR A 7 -10.00 -10.36 15.01
C THR A 7 -9.62 -11.11 16.28
N THR A 8 -9.41 -12.43 16.19
CA THR A 8 -9.03 -13.24 17.36
C THR A 8 -7.68 -12.82 17.94
N LEU A 9 -6.71 -12.49 17.09
CA LEU A 9 -5.40 -11.98 17.54
C LEU A 9 -5.52 -10.61 18.22
N LEU A 10 -6.36 -9.70 17.69
CA LEU A 10 -6.60 -8.39 18.30
C LEU A 10 -7.41 -8.47 19.61
N MET A 11 -8.17 -9.54 19.84
CA MET A 11 -8.88 -9.78 21.09
C MET A 11 -7.99 -10.40 22.18
N THR A 12 -6.75 -10.78 21.86
CA THR A 12 -5.84 -11.32 22.89
C THR A 12 -5.43 -10.24 23.88
N PRO A 13 -5.26 -10.56 25.17
CA PRO A 13 -4.81 -9.58 26.18
C PRO A 13 -3.44 -8.97 25.91
N ILE A 14 -2.65 -9.59 25.03
CA ILE A 14 -1.33 -9.11 24.63
C ILE A 14 -1.44 -7.98 23.57
N ALA A 15 -2.58 -7.91 22.86
CA ALA A 15 -2.78 -6.92 21.79
C ALA A 15 -3.09 -5.51 22.31
N THR A 16 -3.51 -5.38 23.56
CA THR A 16 -3.79 -4.12 24.23
C THR A 16 -2.87 -3.91 25.44
N PRO A 17 -2.60 -2.65 25.86
CA PRO A 17 -1.95 -2.36 27.12
C PRO A 17 -2.76 -2.91 28.31
N LYS A 18 -2.09 -3.12 29.46
CA LYS A 18 -2.66 -3.79 30.64
C LYS A 18 -3.94 -3.17 31.21
N ASP A 19 -4.18 -1.92 30.92
CA ASP A 19 -5.30 -1.14 31.49
C ASP A 19 -6.49 -0.97 30.53
N GLU A 20 -6.42 -1.55 29.32
CA GLU A 20 -7.48 -1.44 28.31
C GLU A 20 -8.04 -2.81 27.90
N THR A 21 -9.36 -2.88 27.78
CA THR A 21 -10.08 -4.05 27.28
C THR A 21 -10.66 -3.77 25.90
N THR A 22 -10.43 -4.67 24.97
CA THR A 22 -10.97 -4.55 23.60
C THR A 22 -12.28 -5.31 23.49
N THR A 23 -13.33 -4.66 23.00
CA THR A 23 -14.59 -5.32 22.67
C THR A 23 -14.47 -6.07 21.34
N PHE A 24 -15.29 -7.11 21.15
CA PHE A 24 -15.36 -7.84 19.87
C PHE A 24 -15.62 -6.89 18.70
N THR A 25 -16.52 -5.93 18.87
CA THR A 25 -16.86 -4.94 17.83
C THR A 25 -15.66 -4.10 17.42
N THR A 26 -14.87 -3.63 18.39
CA THR A 26 -13.66 -2.84 18.14
C THR A 26 -12.60 -3.68 17.41
N ALA A 27 -12.33 -4.90 17.87
CA ALA A 27 -11.36 -5.80 17.25
C ALA A 27 -11.78 -6.20 15.83
N PHE A 28 -13.05 -6.55 15.63
CA PHE A 28 -13.59 -6.94 14.34
C PHE A 28 -13.58 -5.78 13.33
N PHE A 29 -14.05 -4.61 13.74
CA PHE A 29 -14.03 -3.41 12.88
C PHE A 29 -12.61 -3.04 12.46
N THR A 30 -11.68 -3.01 13.42
CA THR A 30 -10.27 -2.70 13.14
C THR A 30 -9.63 -3.74 12.23
N ALA A 31 -9.91 -5.04 12.43
CA ALA A 31 -9.42 -6.11 11.57
C ALA A 31 -9.92 -5.96 10.12
N ILE A 32 -11.22 -5.69 9.93
CA ILE A 32 -11.80 -5.46 8.60
C ILE A 32 -11.22 -4.20 7.96
N SER A 33 -11.12 -3.11 8.72
CA SER A 33 -10.51 -1.86 8.26
C SER A 33 -9.06 -2.04 7.82
N ALA A 34 -8.28 -2.84 8.55
CA ALA A 34 -6.89 -3.16 8.21
C ALA A 34 -6.80 -4.01 6.93
N ILE A 35 -7.59 -5.09 6.82
CA ILE A 35 -7.57 -5.99 5.67
C ILE A 35 -8.08 -5.30 4.40
N SER A 36 -9.09 -4.42 4.52
CA SER A 36 -9.58 -3.63 3.39
C SER A 36 -8.69 -2.43 3.06
N THR A 37 -7.56 -2.26 3.78
CA THR A 37 -6.66 -1.10 3.66
C THR A 37 -7.37 0.25 3.77
N CYS A 38 -8.50 0.29 4.48
CA CYS A 38 -9.33 1.47 4.65
C CYS A 38 -8.74 2.46 5.68
N GLY A 39 -8.10 1.93 6.74
CA GLY A 39 -7.42 2.72 7.77
C GLY A 39 -8.32 3.49 8.72
N ILE A 40 -9.62 3.26 8.68
CA ILE A 40 -10.54 3.88 9.63
C ILE A 40 -10.37 3.21 10.98
N SER A 41 -10.06 4.02 12.00
CA SER A 41 -9.92 3.56 13.38
C SER A 41 -11.01 4.17 14.23
N ILE A 42 -11.68 3.34 15.03
CA ILE A 42 -12.68 3.78 16.03
C ILE A 42 -12.05 3.98 17.42
N VAL A 43 -10.79 3.61 17.55
CA VAL A 43 -9.97 3.83 18.76
C VAL A 43 -8.67 4.51 18.38
N ASN A 44 -8.02 5.16 19.32
CA ASN A 44 -6.70 5.71 19.06
C ASN A 44 -5.71 4.55 18.90
N SER A 45 -5.23 4.34 17.66
CA SER A 45 -4.38 3.20 17.32
C SER A 45 -3.06 3.16 18.08
N THR A 46 -2.61 4.29 18.61
CA THR A 46 -1.32 4.42 19.29
C THR A 46 -1.38 4.06 20.76
N THR A 47 -2.47 4.41 21.43
CA THR A 47 -2.65 4.15 22.86
C THR A 47 -3.35 2.83 23.11
N HIS A 48 -4.28 2.46 22.23
CA HIS A 48 -5.10 1.26 22.39
C HIS A 48 -4.40 -0.05 21.96
N TRP A 49 -3.52 0.00 20.96
CA TRP A 49 -2.82 -1.19 20.48
C TRP A 49 -1.38 -1.27 20.98
N SER A 50 -1.05 -2.35 21.65
CA SER A 50 0.34 -2.67 22.02
C SER A 50 1.20 -2.88 20.75
N ALA A 51 2.53 -3.00 20.92
CA ALA A 51 3.43 -3.36 19.81
C ALA A 51 3.00 -4.65 19.08
N PHE A 52 2.44 -5.63 19.81
CA PHE A 52 1.89 -6.83 19.21
C PHE A 52 0.60 -6.54 18.41
N GLY A 53 -0.33 -5.74 18.95
CA GLY A 53 -1.53 -5.31 18.24
C GLY A 53 -1.18 -4.55 16.96
N GLN A 54 -0.23 -3.63 17.02
CA GLN A 54 0.29 -2.92 15.85
C GLN A 54 0.94 -3.88 14.83
N ALA A 55 1.67 -4.91 15.26
CA ALA A 55 2.21 -5.93 14.36
C ALA A 55 1.10 -6.73 13.65
N VAL A 56 0.02 -7.05 14.35
CA VAL A 56 -1.17 -7.68 13.75
C VAL A 56 -1.81 -6.76 12.72
N LEU A 57 -1.86 -5.44 12.96
CA LEU A 57 -2.35 -4.47 11.99
C LEU A 57 -1.47 -4.43 10.74
N ILE A 58 -0.13 -4.35 10.90
CA ILE A 58 0.82 -4.40 9.78
C ILE A 58 0.59 -5.67 8.94
N PHE A 59 0.51 -6.82 9.58
CA PHE A 59 0.29 -8.09 8.90
C PHE A 59 -1.06 -8.12 8.16
N SER A 60 -2.12 -7.62 8.80
CA SER A 60 -3.47 -7.59 8.22
C SER A 60 -3.54 -6.68 7.00
N VAL A 61 -2.95 -5.48 7.07
CA VAL A 61 -2.85 -4.54 5.95
C VAL A 61 -2.02 -5.13 4.81
N GLN A 62 -0.87 -5.75 5.13
CA GLN A 62 -0.01 -6.36 4.11
C GLN A 62 -0.72 -7.49 3.36
N MET A 63 -1.39 -8.38 4.10
CA MET A 63 -2.15 -9.48 3.50
C MET A 63 -3.34 -8.99 2.68
N GLY A 64 -4.04 -7.96 3.16
CA GLY A 64 -5.16 -7.33 2.47
C GLY A 64 -4.73 -6.63 1.18
N GLY A 65 -3.73 -5.76 1.27
CA GLY A 65 -3.20 -4.99 0.13
C GLY A 65 -2.62 -5.87 -0.96
N LEU A 66 -1.77 -6.84 -0.60
CA LEU A 66 -1.25 -7.83 -1.55
C LEU A 66 -2.37 -8.67 -2.17
N GLY A 67 -3.39 -9.04 -1.41
CA GLY A 67 -4.55 -9.78 -1.91
C GLY A 67 -5.32 -9.02 -2.97
N VAL A 68 -5.65 -7.75 -2.71
CA VAL A 68 -6.35 -6.88 -3.67
C VAL A 68 -5.51 -6.63 -4.92
N MET A 69 -4.22 -6.31 -4.77
CA MET A 69 -3.31 -6.09 -5.89
C MET A 69 -3.14 -7.34 -6.77
N THR A 70 -3.03 -8.50 -6.13
CA THR A 70 -2.92 -9.78 -6.84
C THR A 70 -4.19 -10.08 -7.63
N PHE A 71 -5.37 -9.91 -7.01
CA PHE A 71 -6.66 -10.13 -7.64
C PHE A 71 -6.88 -9.19 -8.82
N ALA A 72 -6.60 -7.90 -8.64
CA ALA A 72 -6.69 -6.91 -9.72
C ALA A 72 -5.74 -7.25 -10.88
N SER A 73 -4.52 -7.70 -10.58
CA SER A 73 -3.54 -8.11 -11.59
C SER A 73 -3.98 -9.34 -12.36
N LEU A 74 -4.60 -10.31 -11.69
CA LEU A 74 -5.16 -11.52 -12.33
C LEU A 74 -6.34 -11.18 -13.26
N ILE A 75 -7.23 -10.26 -12.84
CA ILE A 75 -8.31 -9.78 -13.70
C ILE A 75 -7.74 -9.07 -14.94
N ALA A 76 -6.79 -8.15 -14.75
CA ALA A 76 -6.15 -7.45 -15.86
C ALA A 76 -5.46 -8.41 -16.84
N LEU A 77 -4.83 -9.47 -16.32
CA LEU A 77 -4.22 -10.51 -17.14
C LEU A 77 -5.29 -11.31 -17.92
N ALA A 78 -6.39 -11.69 -17.27
CA ALA A 78 -7.49 -12.42 -17.89
C ALA A 78 -8.16 -11.61 -19.01
N VAL A 79 -8.43 -10.32 -18.78
CA VAL A 79 -9.00 -9.41 -19.80
C VAL A 79 -8.04 -9.26 -20.99
N ASN A 80 -6.75 -9.06 -20.74
CA ASN A 80 -5.75 -8.97 -21.81
C ASN A 80 -5.61 -10.28 -22.61
N HIS A 81 -5.82 -11.44 -21.97
CA HIS A 81 -5.82 -12.73 -22.66
C HIS A 81 -7.01 -12.86 -23.61
N HIS A 82 -8.21 -12.39 -23.23
CA HIS A 82 -9.38 -12.39 -24.10
C HIS A 82 -9.19 -11.48 -25.32
N LEU A 83 -8.58 -10.33 -25.17
CA LEU A 83 -8.28 -9.42 -26.29
C LEU A 83 -7.25 -9.99 -27.27
N LYS A 84 -6.29 -10.79 -26.78
CA LYS A 84 -5.31 -11.49 -27.63
C LYS A 84 -5.84 -12.78 -28.23
N ALA A 85 -6.81 -13.43 -27.62
CA ALA A 85 -7.43 -14.65 -28.14
C ALA A 85 -8.19 -14.40 -29.46
N THR A 86 -8.79 -13.22 -29.62
CA THR A 86 -9.43 -12.82 -30.88
C THR A 86 -8.42 -12.68 -32.04
N GLN A 87 -7.15 -12.37 -31.73
CA GLN A 87 -6.07 -12.36 -32.74
C GLN A 87 -5.35 -13.72 -32.88
N LYS A 88 -5.43 -14.60 -31.88
CA LYS A 88 -4.77 -15.92 -31.86
C LYS A 88 -5.64 -17.06 -32.38
N LEU A 89 -6.89 -16.85 -32.72
CA LEU A 89 -7.74 -17.82 -33.43
C LEU A 89 -7.20 -18.18 -34.85
N LEU A 90 -6.18 -17.44 -35.32
CA LEU A 90 -5.46 -17.74 -36.58
C LEU A 90 -4.21 -18.58 -36.39
N THR A 91 -3.77 -18.88 -35.17
CA THR A 91 -2.62 -19.74 -34.89
C THR A 91 -2.97 -20.75 -33.80
N ALA A 92 -3.86 -21.67 -34.13
CA ALA A 92 -4.24 -22.78 -33.27
C ALA A 92 -3.14 -23.83 -33.18
N ASN A 93 -3.02 -24.41 -32.01
CA ASN A 93 -2.24 -25.54 -31.54
C ASN A 93 -0.89 -25.17 -30.93
N GLU A 94 -0.94 -24.89 -29.64
CA GLU A 94 -0.02 -25.45 -28.64
C GLU A 94 -0.23 -24.79 -27.26
N LEU A 95 -0.23 -25.63 -26.22
CA LEU A 95 0.05 -25.33 -24.80
C LEU A 95 -1.12 -25.27 -23.80
N GLY A 96 -1.43 -26.47 -23.31
CA GLY A 96 -2.27 -26.68 -22.12
C GLY A 96 -1.56 -26.58 -20.76
N THR A 97 -0.35 -25.99 -20.63
CA THR A 97 0.44 -26.05 -19.38
C THR A 97 0.85 -24.70 -18.77
N THR A 98 0.39 -23.57 -19.31
CA THR A 98 0.93 -22.24 -18.96
C THR A 98 0.20 -21.49 -17.84
N LYS A 99 -1.03 -21.85 -17.45
CA LYS A 99 -1.84 -21.01 -16.53
C LYS A 99 -1.29 -20.90 -15.10
N LEU A 100 -0.80 -21.97 -14.51
CA LEU A 100 -0.31 -21.98 -13.13
C LEU A 100 1.08 -21.31 -12.97
N GLY A 101 1.93 -21.43 -13.97
CA GLY A 101 3.25 -20.76 -13.98
C GLY A 101 3.16 -19.25 -14.13
N GLU A 102 2.19 -18.76 -14.92
CA GLU A 102 1.94 -17.32 -15.09
C GLU A 102 1.43 -16.68 -13.78
N ILE A 103 0.53 -17.35 -13.05
CA ILE A 103 0.00 -16.86 -11.76
C ILE A 103 1.12 -16.75 -10.73
N LYS A 104 1.96 -17.80 -10.59
CA LYS A 104 3.11 -17.78 -9.68
C LYS A 104 4.08 -16.65 -10.01
N GLY A 105 4.37 -16.46 -11.30
CA GLY A 105 5.24 -15.39 -11.78
C GLY A 105 4.69 -14.01 -11.42
N VAL A 106 3.40 -13.75 -11.64
CA VAL A 106 2.74 -12.48 -11.28
C VAL A 106 2.80 -12.27 -9.78
N LEU A 107 2.43 -13.25 -8.98
CA LEU A 107 2.44 -13.15 -7.51
C LEU A 107 3.84 -12.84 -6.98
N THR A 108 4.85 -13.54 -7.45
CA THR A 108 6.25 -13.29 -7.04
C THR A 108 6.67 -11.87 -7.34
N VAL A 109 6.32 -11.34 -8.50
CA VAL A 109 6.72 -9.98 -8.89
C VAL A 109 5.92 -8.93 -8.12
N VAL A 110 4.63 -9.16 -7.82
CA VAL A 110 3.81 -8.29 -6.97
C VAL A 110 4.44 -8.17 -5.59
N ILE A 111 4.73 -9.31 -4.96
CA ILE A 111 5.35 -9.36 -3.63
C ILE A 111 6.73 -8.68 -3.64
N ALA A 112 7.59 -9.02 -4.60
CA ALA A 112 8.92 -8.45 -4.71
C ALA A 112 8.87 -6.91 -4.91
N THR A 113 7.93 -6.42 -5.72
CA THR A 113 7.76 -4.97 -5.95
C THR A 113 7.29 -4.26 -4.68
N ALA A 114 6.31 -4.83 -3.97
CA ALA A 114 5.80 -4.28 -2.72
C ALA A 114 6.93 -4.15 -1.69
N PHE A 115 7.61 -5.25 -1.37
CA PHE A 115 8.70 -5.24 -0.40
C PHE A 115 9.88 -4.34 -0.82
N THR A 116 10.14 -4.20 -2.12
CA THR A 116 11.19 -3.30 -2.61
C THR A 116 10.84 -1.84 -2.34
N ILE A 117 9.61 -1.43 -2.66
CA ILE A 117 9.16 -0.05 -2.44
C ILE A 117 9.03 0.24 -0.94
N GLU A 118 8.45 -0.68 -0.17
CA GLU A 118 8.37 -0.57 1.29
C GLU A 118 9.77 -0.47 1.92
N GLY A 119 10.74 -1.27 1.47
CA GLY A 119 12.12 -1.20 1.93
C GLY A 119 12.81 0.13 1.60
N ILE A 120 12.61 0.66 0.39
CA ILE A 120 13.12 1.99 0.02
C ILE A 120 12.47 3.06 0.88
N THR A 121 11.16 2.99 1.09
CA THR A 121 10.41 3.94 1.92
C THR A 121 10.86 3.89 3.37
N PHE A 122 11.05 2.69 3.92
CA PHE A 122 11.59 2.46 5.27
C PHE A 122 12.95 3.17 5.47
N VAL A 123 13.88 2.98 4.53
CA VAL A 123 15.21 3.61 4.60
C VAL A 123 15.12 5.13 4.45
N ALA A 124 14.24 5.62 3.57
CA ALA A 124 14.04 7.04 3.33
C ALA A 124 13.38 7.77 4.53
N LEU A 125 12.50 7.09 5.27
CA LEU A 125 11.83 7.62 6.45
C LEU A 125 12.76 7.72 7.67
N PHE A 126 13.71 6.81 7.77
CA PHE A 126 14.56 6.68 8.96
C PHE A 126 15.23 7.99 9.40
N PRO A 127 15.90 8.78 8.52
CA PRO A 127 16.56 10.02 8.94
C PRO A 127 15.58 11.08 9.45
N GLY A 128 14.40 11.16 8.85
CA GLY A 128 13.36 12.12 9.25
C GLY A 128 12.77 11.79 10.62
N LEU A 129 12.38 10.53 10.80
CA LEU A 129 11.81 10.03 12.05
C LEU A 129 12.84 9.96 13.18
N TYR A 130 14.11 9.71 12.87
CA TYR A 130 15.19 9.71 13.88
C TYR A 130 15.35 11.08 14.57
N LYS A 131 15.16 12.16 13.82
CA LYS A 131 15.15 13.52 14.37
C LYS A 131 13.90 13.78 15.21
N VAL A 132 12.73 13.33 14.76
CA VAL A 132 11.46 13.45 15.48
C VAL A 132 11.48 12.68 16.79
N ASN A 133 12.05 11.49 16.79
CA ASN A 133 12.13 10.60 17.95
C ASN A 133 13.33 10.86 18.87
N HIS A 134 13.92 12.06 18.79
CA HIS A 134 15.02 12.47 19.64
C HIS A 134 16.17 11.44 19.73
N GLY A 135 16.46 10.74 18.62
CA GLY A 135 17.56 9.77 18.54
C GLY A 135 17.23 8.36 19.05
N ASN A 136 15.99 8.05 19.38
CA ASN A 136 15.58 6.70 19.80
C ASN A 136 15.50 5.75 18.59
N VAL A 137 16.59 4.99 18.37
CA VAL A 137 16.72 4.07 17.22
C VAL A 137 15.61 3.01 17.20
N ARG A 138 15.28 2.40 18.34
CA ARG A 138 14.29 1.31 18.40
C ARG A 138 12.90 1.80 18.00
N HIS A 139 12.48 2.94 18.52
CA HIS A 139 11.21 3.54 18.20
C HIS A 139 11.17 3.97 16.73
N THR A 140 12.24 4.60 16.24
CA THR A 140 12.36 5.03 14.84
C THR A 140 12.29 3.85 13.86
N LEU A 141 12.93 2.73 14.15
CA LEU A 141 12.85 1.53 13.31
C LEU A 141 11.40 1.01 13.21
N TRP A 142 10.72 0.95 14.36
CA TRP A 142 9.33 0.49 14.40
C TRP A 142 8.39 1.40 13.61
N GLU A 143 8.47 2.70 13.83
CA GLU A 143 7.66 3.68 13.11
C GLU A 143 7.97 3.71 11.61
N SER A 144 9.25 3.65 11.22
CA SER A 144 9.63 3.62 9.81
C SER A 144 9.05 2.39 9.10
N LEU A 145 9.05 1.22 9.76
CA LEU A 145 8.44 0.02 9.24
C LEU A 145 6.92 0.17 9.11
N PHE A 146 6.29 0.67 10.17
CA PHE A 146 4.85 0.86 10.20
C PHE A 146 4.40 1.82 9.09
N PHE A 147 5.00 3.00 9.02
CA PHE A 147 4.66 3.99 7.99
C PHE A 147 4.97 3.50 6.56
N ALA A 148 6.05 2.74 6.35
CA ALA A 148 6.40 2.23 5.03
C ALA A 148 5.32 1.28 4.50
N VAL A 149 4.86 0.34 5.34
CA VAL A 149 3.79 -0.61 4.96
C VAL A 149 2.45 0.11 4.80
N MET A 150 2.09 0.98 5.74
CA MET A 150 0.82 1.72 5.68
C MET A 150 0.75 2.64 4.47
N ALA A 151 1.83 3.34 4.15
CA ALA A 151 1.90 4.24 3.00
C ALA A 151 1.76 3.49 1.67
N TYR A 152 2.50 2.41 1.47
CA TYR A 152 2.44 1.63 0.23
C TYR A 152 1.05 1.03 -0.01
N ASN A 153 0.42 0.52 1.04
CA ASN A 153 -0.92 -0.07 0.97
C ASN A 153 -2.04 0.98 1.04
N ASN A 154 -1.71 2.27 1.13
CA ASN A 154 -2.68 3.36 1.30
C ASN A 154 -3.60 3.19 2.51
N ALA A 155 -3.11 2.53 3.56
CA ALA A 155 -3.82 2.34 4.81
C ALA A 155 -3.54 3.53 5.75
N GLY A 156 -4.58 4.15 6.26
CA GLY A 156 -4.52 5.40 7.02
C GLY A 156 -4.16 5.25 8.50
N PHE A 157 -3.73 4.07 8.97
CA PHE A 157 -3.31 3.91 10.36
C PHE A 157 -1.98 4.60 10.63
N THR A 158 -1.87 5.22 11.81
CA THR A 158 -0.65 5.85 12.29
C THR A 158 -0.17 5.20 13.58
N PRO A 159 1.15 5.00 13.77
CA PRO A 159 1.70 4.38 14.97
C PRO A 159 1.82 5.35 16.13
N ASP A 160 1.67 6.64 15.89
CA ASP A 160 1.82 7.73 16.83
C ASP A 160 0.55 8.60 16.88
N GLY A 161 0.20 9.10 18.07
CA GLY A 161 -0.95 10.00 18.31
C GLY A 161 -0.84 11.36 17.64
N ALA A 162 0.37 11.76 17.25
CA ALA A 162 0.61 12.98 16.47
C ALA A 162 0.16 12.85 15.00
N GLY A 163 -0.20 11.63 14.55
CA GLY A 163 -0.58 11.38 13.18
C GLY A 163 0.58 11.48 12.19
N LEU A 164 0.32 11.97 10.99
CA LEU A 164 1.36 12.20 9.98
C LEU A 164 2.10 13.51 10.31
N HIS A 165 3.42 13.44 10.45
CA HIS A 165 4.28 14.61 10.64
C HIS A 165 4.42 15.41 9.32
N VAL A 166 3.30 15.96 8.82
CA VAL A 166 3.22 16.65 7.51
C VAL A 166 4.11 17.88 7.40
N ASN A 167 4.44 18.51 8.54
CA ASN A 167 5.36 19.66 8.58
C ASN A 167 6.83 19.28 8.35
N ASN A 168 7.14 17.98 8.40
CA ASN A 168 8.48 17.46 8.15
C ASN A 168 8.56 16.81 6.77
N TRP A 169 9.09 17.55 5.79
CA TRP A 169 9.26 17.07 4.41
C TRP A 169 10.07 15.77 4.31
N ALA A 170 11.01 15.53 5.25
CA ALA A 170 11.79 14.31 5.28
C ALA A 170 10.96 13.07 5.64
N VAL A 171 9.79 13.25 6.25
CA VAL A 171 8.82 12.19 6.55
C VAL A 171 7.68 12.19 5.53
N GLY A 172 7.10 13.36 5.26
CA GLY A 172 5.95 13.47 4.38
C GLY A 172 6.21 13.07 2.93
N LEU A 173 7.37 13.45 2.36
CA LEU A 173 7.69 13.15 0.97
C LEU A 173 7.85 11.64 0.68
N PRO A 174 8.60 10.85 1.47
CA PRO A 174 8.68 9.40 1.27
C PRO A 174 7.32 8.71 1.39
N ILE A 175 6.46 9.13 2.34
CA ILE A 175 5.11 8.60 2.50
C ILE A 175 4.28 8.89 1.26
N LEU A 176 4.28 10.13 0.78
CA LEU A 176 3.55 10.54 -0.42
C LEU A 176 3.97 9.74 -1.66
N VAL A 177 5.28 9.58 -1.87
CA VAL A 177 5.83 8.82 -3.01
C VAL A 177 5.44 7.35 -2.91
N SER A 178 5.53 6.77 -1.72
CA SER A 178 5.14 5.37 -1.48
C SER A 178 3.65 5.14 -1.75
N ALA A 179 2.79 5.99 -1.20
CA ALA A 179 1.35 5.94 -1.42
C ALA A 179 0.99 6.10 -2.91
N PHE A 180 1.66 7.01 -3.60
CA PHE A 180 1.49 7.20 -5.04
C PHE A 180 1.88 5.93 -5.81
N CYS A 181 3.02 5.30 -5.48
CA CYS A 181 3.43 4.04 -6.09
C CYS A 181 2.40 2.93 -5.85
N GLY A 182 1.87 2.81 -4.63
CA GLY A 182 0.80 1.85 -4.31
C GLY A 182 -0.47 2.08 -5.11
N THR A 183 -0.87 3.33 -5.28
CA THR A 183 -2.07 3.73 -6.04
C THR A 183 -1.95 3.43 -7.54
N LEU A 184 -0.77 3.59 -8.15
CA LEU A 184 -0.56 3.34 -9.58
C LEU A 184 -0.80 1.87 -9.96
N GLY A 185 -0.67 0.97 -9.00
CA GLY A 185 -0.84 -0.46 -9.20
C GLY A 185 0.32 -1.14 -9.91
N PHE A 186 0.43 -2.41 -9.63
CA PHE A 186 1.52 -3.28 -10.08
C PHE A 186 1.79 -3.29 -11.61
N PRO A 187 0.76 -3.38 -12.51
CA PRO A 187 1.03 -3.46 -13.96
C PRO A 187 1.72 -2.21 -14.50
N VAL A 188 1.38 -1.03 -13.95
CA VAL A 188 1.97 0.25 -14.32
C VAL A 188 3.42 0.31 -13.84
N LEU A 189 3.67 -0.01 -12.56
CA LEU A 189 5.00 -0.04 -11.98
C LEU A 189 5.94 -0.97 -12.74
N LEU A 190 5.49 -2.20 -13.08
CA LEU A 190 6.27 -3.12 -13.91
C LEU A 190 6.62 -2.55 -15.28
N ASN A 191 5.63 -1.94 -15.94
CA ASN A 191 5.85 -1.37 -17.25
C ASN A 191 6.89 -0.24 -17.19
N LEU A 192 6.81 0.61 -16.16
CA LEU A 192 7.77 1.69 -15.91
C LEU A 192 9.17 1.14 -15.61
N MET A 193 9.29 0.17 -14.70
CA MET A 193 10.58 -0.46 -14.35
C MET A 193 11.24 -1.14 -15.58
N ARG A 194 10.46 -1.90 -16.35
CA ARG A 194 10.95 -2.53 -17.59
C ARG A 194 11.33 -1.50 -18.65
N SER A 195 10.56 -0.42 -18.76
CA SER A 195 10.85 0.66 -19.69
C SER A 195 12.13 1.37 -19.32
N TRP A 196 12.33 1.67 -18.05
CA TRP A 196 13.54 2.31 -17.53
C TRP A 196 14.77 1.43 -17.73
N ARG A 197 14.69 0.15 -17.32
CA ARG A 197 15.80 -0.80 -17.48
C ARG A 197 16.21 -1.02 -18.95
N ASN A 198 15.25 -0.97 -19.87
CA ASN A 198 15.50 -1.20 -21.31
C ASN A 198 15.62 0.10 -22.11
N HIS A 199 15.75 1.26 -21.44
CA HIS A 199 15.82 2.60 -22.06
C HIS A 199 14.74 2.84 -23.13
N ARG A 200 13.52 2.30 -22.92
CA ARG A 200 12.42 2.46 -23.88
C ARG A 200 11.75 3.82 -23.72
N PRO A 201 11.54 4.56 -24.83
CA PRO A 201 10.88 5.86 -24.75
C PRO A 201 9.40 5.72 -24.29
N PRO A 202 8.79 6.77 -23.70
CA PRO A 202 7.39 6.79 -23.26
C PRO A 202 6.38 6.41 -24.36
N LYS A 203 6.72 6.65 -25.61
CA LYS A 203 5.89 6.26 -26.78
C LYS A 203 5.59 4.76 -26.84
N ARG A 204 6.48 3.93 -26.27
CA ARG A 204 6.36 2.44 -26.26
C ARG A 204 5.71 1.89 -25.00
N TRP A 205 5.22 2.76 -24.10
CA TRP A 205 4.45 2.33 -22.92
C TRP A 205 3.12 1.73 -23.33
N SER A 206 2.61 0.79 -22.52
CA SER A 206 1.28 0.22 -22.74
C SER A 206 0.21 1.30 -22.67
N LEU A 207 -0.89 1.11 -23.39
CA LEU A 207 -2.03 2.03 -23.35
C LEU A 207 -2.55 2.20 -21.91
N HIS A 208 -2.63 1.11 -21.16
CA HIS A 208 -3.01 1.13 -19.75
C HIS A 208 -2.09 2.04 -18.91
N THR A 209 -0.77 1.91 -19.04
CA THR A 209 0.19 2.77 -18.32
C THR A 209 0.02 4.24 -18.68
N LYS A 210 -0.16 4.56 -19.96
CA LYS A 210 -0.36 5.95 -20.41
C LYS A 210 -1.65 6.54 -19.84
N LEU A 211 -2.75 5.81 -19.94
CA LEU A 211 -4.04 6.26 -19.41
C LEU A 211 -3.97 6.44 -17.90
N THR A 212 -3.46 5.45 -17.17
CA THR A 212 -3.36 5.54 -15.70
C THR A 212 -2.52 6.75 -15.28
N LEU A 213 -1.34 6.93 -15.86
CA LEU A 213 -0.47 8.06 -15.50
C LEU A 213 -1.08 9.41 -15.86
N THR A 214 -1.68 9.55 -17.05
CA THR A 214 -2.30 10.82 -17.45
C THR A 214 -3.52 11.15 -16.61
N THR A 215 -4.41 10.20 -16.37
CA THR A 215 -5.59 10.43 -15.53
C THR A 215 -5.23 10.71 -14.09
N THR A 216 -4.28 9.97 -13.51
CA THR A 216 -3.80 10.22 -12.14
C THR A 216 -3.18 11.60 -12.03
N PHE A 217 -2.32 11.98 -12.97
CA PHE A 217 -1.71 13.32 -12.97
C PHE A 217 -2.77 14.43 -13.10
N CYS A 218 -3.73 14.28 -13.99
CA CYS A 218 -4.83 15.25 -14.15
C CYS A 218 -5.67 15.39 -12.88
N ILE A 219 -6.02 14.26 -12.23
CA ILE A 219 -6.81 14.27 -11.00
C ILE A 219 -6.02 14.91 -9.86
N VAL A 220 -4.75 14.55 -9.69
CA VAL A 220 -3.89 15.13 -8.65
C VAL A 220 -3.74 16.64 -8.86
N LEU A 221 -3.50 17.09 -10.10
CA LEU A 221 -3.38 18.50 -10.42
C LEU A 221 -4.69 19.25 -10.17
N ALA A 222 -5.83 18.68 -10.59
CA ALA A 222 -7.14 19.27 -10.36
C ALA A 222 -7.47 19.37 -8.86
N SER A 223 -7.20 18.32 -8.09
CA SER A 223 -7.41 18.31 -6.64
C SER A 223 -6.50 19.31 -5.94
N PHE A 224 -5.22 19.34 -6.32
CA PHE A 224 -4.26 20.30 -5.77
C PHE A 224 -4.68 21.75 -6.02
N THR A 225 -5.05 22.08 -7.27
CA THR A 225 -5.53 23.44 -7.60
C THR A 225 -6.82 23.79 -6.87
N TRP A 226 -7.75 22.82 -6.74
CA TRP A 226 -8.99 23.02 -6.00
C TRP A 226 -8.74 23.33 -4.51
N PHE A 227 -7.92 22.52 -3.83
CA PHE A 227 -7.56 22.75 -2.44
C PHE A 227 -6.80 24.07 -2.26
N LEU A 228 -5.88 24.39 -3.17
CA LEU A 228 -5.12 25.62 -3.11
C LEU A 228 -6.03 26.85 -3.23
N LEU A 229 -7.04 26.81 -4.08
CA LEU A 229 -8.02 27.89 -4.22
C LEU A 229 -8.95 28.01 -3.01
N MET A 230 -9.39 26.87 -2.43
CA MET A 230 -10.29 26.88 -1.27
C MET A 230 -9.60 27.28 0.02
N GLU A 231 -8.36 26.85 0.22
CA GLU A 231 -7.62 27.05 1.47
C GLU A 231 -6.67 28.27 1.43
N TRP A 232 -6.61 29.00 0.29
CA TRP A 232 -5.68 30.13 0.12
C TRP A 232 -5.81 31.21 1.21
N ASN A 233 -7.02 31.45 1.68
CA ASN A 233 -7.32 32.45 2.71
C ASN A 233 -7.52 31.84 4.12
N ASN A 234 -7.37 30.55 4.26
CA ASN A 234 -7.54 29.86 5.55
C ASN A 234 -6.28 30.06 6.39
N LYS A 235 -6.39 30.87 7.42
CA LYS A 235 -5.33 31.03 8.42
C LYS A 235 -5.48 29.88 9.43
N LEU A 236 -4.76 28.78 9.21
CA LEU A 236 -4.54 27.75 10.22
C LEU A 236 -3.57 28.25 11.29
#